data_ac14c62fcf67bb357da636c929055f82
#
_entry.id   ac14c62fcf67bb357da636c929055f82
#
_cell.length_a   1.000
_cell.length_b   1.000
_cell.length_c   1.000
_cell.angle_alpha   90.00
_cell.angle_beta   90.00
_cell.angle_gamma   90.00
#
_symmetry.space_group_name_H-M   'P 1'
#
loop_
_entity.id
_entity.type
_entity.pdbx_description
1 polymer ?
#
loop_
_entity_poly.entity_id
_entity_poly.type
_entity_poly.pdbx_seq_one_letter_code
_entity_poly.pdbx_strand_id
1 'polypeptide(L)'
;ANILRLAVPPRVARIDGEQQLAARSLWVGRPRFSHISDELMQRCFDTIQASYDGAAMLRSSLESSSFAALVMDARPGARAWARDAAWMIAAAMRQNRAAVVVLPGIRQCEDLAVALEGLGLSRFAPGGAEHGGYSGDFVVLAAGLPPAERYRAYLAAATGQVGCVIGLRAAMYAPVEGPALFMMVDDAAYQQADGMMPY
;
A
#
# COMPACT_ATOMS: atom_id res chain seq x y z
N ALA A 1 -5.07 24.11 6.77
CA ALA A 1 -4.39 24.40 5.49
C ALA A 1 -2.99 23.77 5.38
N ASN A 2 -2.26 23.54 6.50
CA ASN A 2 -0.89 23.03 6.44
C ASN A 2 -0.80 21.50 6.24
N ILE A 3 -1.79 20.73 6.67
CA ILE A 3 -1.78 19.27 6.58
C ILE A 3 -1.72 18.79 5.11
N LEU A 4 -2.51 19.39 4.23
CA LEU A 4 -2.51 19.05 2.81
C LEU A 4 -1.17 19.34 2.12
N ARG A 5 -0.44 20.39 2.53
CA ARG A 5 0.90 20.69 2.00
C ARG A 5 1.95 19.63 2.35
N LEU A 6 1.77 18.94 3.46
CA LEU A 6 2.66 17.85 3.86
C LEU A 6 2.32 16.54 3.13
N ALA A 7 1.05 16.34 2.82
CA ALA A 7 0.56 15.11 2.17
C ALA A 7 0.71 15.16 0.64
N VAL A 8 0.43 16.32 0.02
CA VAL A 8 0.51 16.48 -1.43
C VAL A 8 1.89 17.01 -1.82
N PRO A 9 2.69 16.26 -2.56
CA PRO A 9 4.01 16.74 -2.99
C PRO A 9 3.88 17.88 -4.00
N PRO A 10 4.89 18.77 -4.08
CA PRO A 10 4.91 19.85 -5.07
C PRO A 10 4.80 19.29 -6.50
N ARG A 11 4.02 19.96 -7.33
CA ARG A 11 3.83 19.59 -8.73
C ARG A 11 5.13 19.69 -9.52
N VAL A 12 5.40 18.69 -10.37
CA VAL A 12 6.51 18.67 -11.30
C VAL A 12 5.96 18.46 -12.71
N ALA A 13 5.86 19.53 -13.51
CA ALA A 13 5.15 19.55 -14.79
C ALA A 13 5.64 18.48 -15.81
N ARG A 14 6.94 18.18 -15.83
CA ARG A 14 7.47 17.11 -16.68
C ARG A 14 6.85 15.75 -16.36
N ILE A 15 6.60 15.48 -15.08
CA ILE A 15 6.06 14.20 -14.62
C ILE A 15 4.58 14.06 -14.97
N ASP A 16 3.84 15.16 -15.06
CA ASP A 16 2.44 15.10 -15.52
C ASP A 16 2.34 14.51 -16.93
N GLY A 17 3.26 14.88 -17.83
CA GLY A 17 3.31 14.33 -19.19
C GLY A 17 3.68 12.84 -19.22
N GLU A 18 4.68 12.44 -18.44
CA GLU A 18 5.08 11.03 -18.28
C GLU A 18 3.87 10.21 -17.79
N GLN A 19 3.13 10.75 -16.84
CA GLN A 19 2.00 10.09 -16.20
C GLN A 19 0.78 9.92 -17.13
N GLN A 20 0.49 10.92 -17.94
CA GLN A 20 -0.59 10.84 -18.94
C GLN A 20 -0.34 9.73 -19.97
N LEU A 21 0.91 9.54 -20.38
CA LEU A 21 1.30 8.46 -21.27
C LEU A 21 1.15 7.10 -20.60
N ALA A 22 1.61 6.97 -19.36
CA ALA A 22 1.48 5.75 -18.58
C ALA A 22 0.02 5.37 -18.33
N ALA A 23 -0.83 6.32 -17.94
CA ALA A 23 -2.24 6.09 -17.70
C ALA A 23 -2.98 5.57 -18.96
N ARG A 24 -2.63 6.07 -20.13
CA ARG A 24 -3.21 5.59 -21.40
C ARG A 24 -2.87 4.13 -21.71
N SER A 25 -1.71 3.64 -21.26
CA SER A 25 -1.28 2.27 -21.51
C SER A 25 -1.92 1.24 -20.57
N LEU A 26 -2.44 1.65 -19.42
CA LEU A 26 -3.00 0.76 -18.38
C LEU A 26 -4.43 0.30 -18.65
N TRP A 27 -5.16 0.97 -19.53
CA TRP A 27 -6.59 0.75 -19.76
C TRP A 27 -6.92 -0.46 -20.64
N VAL A 28 -5.97 -1.32 -20.94
CA VAL A 28 -6.21 -2.52 -21.75
C VAL A 28 -6.41 -3.75 -20.85
N GLY A 29 -7.61 -3.88 -20.33
CA GLY A 29 -8.32 -5.14 -20.04
C GLY A 29 -7.63 -6.29 -19.28
N ARG A 30 -6.50 -6.07 -18.60
CA ARG A 30 -5.87 -7.12 -17.79
C ARG A 30 -6.44 -7.13 -16.37
N PRO A 31 -6.80 -8.31 -15.85
CA PRO A 31 -7.12 -8.42 -14.42
C PRO A 31 -5.89 -7.98 -13.63
N ARG A 32 -6.03 -6.89 -12.86
CA ARG A 32 -4.99 -6.39 -11.97
C ARG A 32 -4.65 -7.49 -10.95
N PHE A 33 -3.37 -7.70 -10.68
CA PHE A 33 -2.88 -8.60 -9.62
C PHE A 33 -3.19 -10.09 -9.82
N SER A 34 -3.50 -10.54 -11.04
CA SER A 34 -3.69 -11.97 -11.37
C SER A 34 -2.40 -12.80 -11.28
N HIS A 35 -1.25 -12.14 -11.14
CA HIS A 35 0.06 -12.78 -11.01
C HIS A 35 0.35 -13.31 -9.60
N ILE A 36 -0.47 -12.94 -8.61
CA ILE A 36 -0.32 -13.46 -7.25
C ILE A 36 -0.86 -14.89 -7.20
N SER A 37 0.00 -15.85 -6.89
CA SER A 37 -0.34 -17.26 -6.86
C SER A 37 -1.42 -17.60 -5.82
N ASP A 38 -2.46 -18.32 -6.24
CA ASP A 38 -3.51 -18.82 -5.34
C ASP A 38 -2.95 -19.75 -4.27
N GLU A 39 -2.01 -20.61 -4.65
CA GLU A 39 -1.37 -21.55 -3.74
C GLU A 39 -0.57 -20.82 -2.65
N LEU A 40 0.16 -19.76 -3.01
CA LEU A 40 0.91 -18.96 -2.08
C LEU A 40 -0.03 -18.20 -1.13
N MET A 41 -1.10 -17.63 -1.64
CA MET A 41 -2.12 -16.96 -0.84
C MET A 41 -2.78 -17.92 0.15
N GLN A 42 -3.07 -19.15 -0.26
CA GLN A 42 -3.67 -20.14 0.63
C GLN A 42 -2.69 -20.55 1.73
N ARG A 43 -1.42 -20.83 1.42
CA ARG A 43 -0.39 -21.16 2.44
C ARG A 43 -0.21 -20.06 3.47
N CYS A 44 -0.23 -18.80 3.02
CA CYS A 44 -0.16 -17.66 3.94
C CYS A 44 -1.41 -17.59 4.83
N PHE A 45 -2.59 -17.82 4.26
CA PHE A 45 -3.83 -17.85 5.02
C PHE A 45 -3.87 -18.99 6.04
N ASP A 46 -3.40 -20.18 5.70
CA ASP A 46 -3.32 -21.32 6.62
C ASP A 46 -2.50 -20.97 7.87
N THR A 47 -1.42 -20.20 7.67
CA THR A 47 -0.59 -19.69 8.78
C THR A 47 -1.36 -18.69 9.67
N ILE A 48 -2.12 -17.79 9.06
CA ILE A 48 -2.99 -16.83 9.77
C ILE A 48 -4.09 -17.58 10.49
N GLN A 49 -4.73 -18.53 9.85
CA GLN A 49 -5.82 -19.34 10.43
C GLN A 49 -5.36 -20.16 11.64
N ALA A 50 -4.15 -20.70 11.60
CA ALA A 50 -3.55 -21.40 12.73
C ALA A 50 -3.17 -20.50 13.91
N SER A 51 -3.15 -19.17 13.71
CA SER A 51 -2.64 -18.21 14.69
C SER A 51 -3.71 -17.29 15.27
N TYR A 52 -4.84 -17.14 14.59
CA TYR A 52 -5.90 -16.19 14.96
C TYR A 52 -7.28 -16.84 14.92
N ASP A 53 -7.99 -16.83 16.03
CA ASP A 53 -9.37 -17.33 16.09
C ASP A 53 -10.33 -16.59 15.13
N GLY A 54 -10.06 -15.31 14.89
CA GLY A 54 -10.82 -14.44 13.98
C GLY A 54 -10.46 -14.54 12.49
N ALA A 55 -9.58 -15.46 12.07
CA ALA A 55 -9.07 -15.53 10.71
C ALA A 55 -10.15 -15.67 9.64
N ALA A 56 -11.18 -16.49 9.90
CA ALA A 56 -12.31 -16.65 8.98
C ALA A 56 -13.11 -15.35 8.80
N MET A 57 -13.34 -14.62 9.90
CA MET A 57 -14.00 -13.30 9.87
C MET A 57 -13.16 -12.27 9.11
N LEU A 58 -11.84 -12.25 9.34
CA LEU A 58 -10.92 -11.39 8.62
C LEU A 58 -11.01 -11.63 7.10
N ARG A 59 -10.94 -12.90 6.68
CA ARG A 59 -11.05 -13.28 5.26
C ARG A 59 -12.39 -12.84 4.69
N SER A 60 -13.49 -13.15 5.35
CA SER A 60 -14.83 -12.76 4.93
C SER A 60 -14.98 -11.24 4.80
N SER A 61 -14.40 -10.47 5.73
CA SER A 61 -14.41 -9.00 5.69
C SER A 61 -13.62 -8.44 4.51
N LEU A 62 -12.51 -9.07 4.14
CA LEU A 62 -11.73 -8.69 2.97
C LEU A 62 -12.43 -9.05 1.65
N GLU A 63 -13.24 -10.10 1.66
CA GLU A 63 -14.02 -10.54 0.48
C GLU A 63 -15.36 -9.79 0.35
N SER A 64 -15.91 -9.29 1.46
CA SER A 64 -17.20 -8.58 1.46
C SER A 64 -17.07 -7.14 0.94
N SER A 65 -18.17 -6.57 0.44
CA SER A 65 -18.25 -5.15 0.05
C SER A 65 -18.64 -4.22 1.20
N SER A 66 -18.90 -4.74 2.39
CA SER A 66 -19.33 -3.97 3.55
C SER A 66 -18.13 -3.44 4.34
N PHE A 67 -18.35 -2.35 5.07
CA PHE A 67 -17.36 -1.82 6.01
C PHE A 67 -17.17 -2.79 7.17
N ALA A 68 -15.91 -3.03 7.53
CA ALA A 68 -15.53 -3.75 8.74
C ALA A 68 -14.33 -3.05 9.40
N ALA A 69 -14.34 -2.97 10.71
CA ALA A 69 -13.22 -2.50 11.52
C ALA A 69 -12.72 -3.63 12.41
N LEU A 70 -11.45 -3.96 12.29
CA LEU A 70 -10.83 -5.07 13.00
C LEU A 70 -9.57 -4.59 13.72
N VAL A 71 -9.33 -5.15 14.89
CA VAL A 71 -8.07 -4.98 15.63
C VAL A 71 -7.41 -6.35 15.72
N MET A 72 -6.14 -6.40 15.40
CA MET A 72 -5.34 -7.64 15.43
C MET A 72 -4.07 -7.41 16.24
N ASP A 73 -3.83 -8.29 17.20
CA ASP A 73 -2.53 -8.37 17.86
C ASP A 73 -1.52 -9.05 16.96
N ALA A 74 -0.36 -8.42 16.79
CA ALA A 74 0.69 -8.98 15.94
C ALA A 74 1.22 -10.29 16.50
N ARG A 75 1.38 -11.30 15.65
CA ARG A 75 2.01 -12.55 16.04
C ARG A 75 3.45 -12.33 16.51
N PRO A 76 3.91 -13.09 17.51
CA PRO A 76 5.32 -13.07 17.87
C PRO A 76 6.19 -13.59 16.73
N GLY A 77 7.38 -13.03 16.62
CA GLY A 77 8.37 -13.44 15.63
C GLY A 77 8.80 -12.33 14.68
N ALA A 78 10.02 -12.46 14.19
CA ALA A 78 10.62 -11.47 13.30
C ALA A 78 9.77 -11.31 12.03
N ARG A 79 9.26 -10.11 11.80
CA ARG A 79 8.46 -9.75 10.61
C ARG A 79 7.20 -10.60 10.40
N ALA A 80 6.70 -11.29 11.44
CA ALA A 80 5.46 -12.07 11.33
C ALA A 80 4.29 -11.15 10.95
N TRP A 81 4.16 -10.00 11.62
CA TRP A 81 3.18 -8.97 11.34
C TRP A 81 3.20 -8.50 9.86
N ALA A 82 4.42 -8.35 9.30
CA ALA A 82 4.56 -7.86 7.92
C ALA A 82 4.07 -8.90 6.89
N ARG A 83 4.27 -10.19 7.17
CA ARG A 83 3.74 -11.27 6.31
C ARG A 83 2.23 -11.34 6.37
N ASP A 84 1.65 -11.18 7.57
CA ASP A 84 0.20 -11.16 7.74
C ASP A 84 -0.42 -9.94 7.08
N ALA A 85 0.18 -8.75 7.26
CA ALA A 85 -0.21 -7.53 6.59
C ALA A 85 -0.10 -7.65 5.05
N ALA A 86 0.98 -8.24 4.54
CA ALA A 86 1.16 -8.45 3.11
C ALA A 86 0.07 -9.35 2.52
N TRP A 87 -0.32 -10.42 3.24
CA TRP A 87 -1.44 -11.26 2.82
C TRP A 87 -2.76 -10.47 2.75
N MET A 88 -3.08 -9.67 3.79
CA MET A 88 -4.30 -8.85 3.80
C MET A 88 -4.34 -7.84 2.66
N ILE A 89 -3.19 -7.19 2.38
CA ILE A 89 -3.04 -6.27 1.26
C ILE A 89 -3.28 -6.98 -0.07
N ALA A 90 -2.61 -8.11 -0.29
CA ALA A 90 -2.76 -8.90 -1.51
C ALA A 90 -4.19 -9.40 -1.69
N ALA A 91 -4.86 -9.83 -0.62
CA ALA A 91 -6.26 -10.25 -0.64
C ALA A 91 -7.19 -9.09 -1.05
N ALA A 92 -6.98 -7.89 -0.50
CA ALA A 92 -7.75 -6.70 -0.89
C ALA A 92 -7.50 -6.31 -2.35
N MET A 93 -6.24 -6.31 -2.79
CA MET A 93 -5.86 -5.97 -4.17
C MET A 93 -6.47 -6.96 -5.19
N ARG A 94 -6.53 -8.23 -4.87
CA ARG A 94 -7.19 -9.25 -5.72
C ARG A 94 -8.68 -9.02 -5.88
N GLN A 95 -9.32 -8.30 -4.95
CA GLN A 95 -10.71 -7.83 -5.02
C GLN A 95 -10.83 -6.44 -5.69
N ASN A 96 -9.80 -5.98 -6.40
CA ASN A 96 -9.71 -4.64 -6.99
C ASN A 96 -9.89 -3.50 -5.98
N ARG A 97 -9.47 -3.71 -4.73
CA ARG A 97 -9.48 -2.67 -3.71
C ARG A 97 -8.08 -2.12 -3.54
N ALA A 98 -7.99 -0.82 -3.33
CA ALA A 98 -6.74 -0.21 -2.92
C ALA A 98 -6.37 -0.61 -1.49
N ALA A 99 -5.08 -0.52 -1.16
CA ALA A 99 -4.59 -0.68 0.20
C ALA A 99 -3.77 0.54 0.61
N VAL A 100 -4.01 1.05 1.80
CA VAL A 100 -3.24 2.15 2.40
C VAL A 100 -2.71 1.67 3.74
N VAL A 101 -1.40 1.70 3.91
CA VAL A 101 -0.76 1.23 5.14
C VAL A 101 0.07 2.33 5.78
N VAL A 102 -0.29 2.66 7.00
CA VAL A 102 0.39 3.67 7.82
C VAL A 102 1.26 2.96 8.84
N LEU A 103 2.55 3.28 8.83
CA LEU A 103 3.57 2.63 9.63
C LEU A 103 4.34 3.65 10.49
N PRO A 104 4.83 3.24 11.67
CA PRO A 104 5.50 4.16 12.59
C PRO A 104 6.89 4.60 12.12
N GLY A 105 7.54 3.80 11.26
CA GLY A 105 8.90 4.11 10.83
C GLY A 105 9.26 3.50 9.47
N ILE A 106 10.35 4.01 8.90
CA ILE A 106 10.83 3.60 7.57
C ILE A 106 11.28 2.13 7.55
N ARG A 107 11.80 1.62 8.67
CA ARG A 107 12.19 0.22 8.79
C ARG A 107 11.00 -0.71 8.63
N GLN A 108 9.87 -0.36 9.24
CA GLN A 108 8.64 -1.14 9.10
C GLN A 108 8.09 -1.05 7.65
N CYS A 109 8.26 0.10 6.98
CA CYS A 109 7.93 0.21 5.57
C CYS A 109 8.73 -0.77 4.71
N GLU A 110 10.04 -0.89 4.95
CA GLU A 110 10.90 -1.84 4.23
C GLU A 110 10.59 -3.30 4.60
N ASP A 111 10.32 -3.60 5.87
CA ASP A 111 9.92 -4.95 6.29
C ASP A 111 8.63 -5.40 5.59
N LEU A 112 7.65 -4.51 5.45
CA LEU A 112 6.41 -4.79 4.73
C LEU A 112 6.64 -4.89 3.21
N ALA A 113 7.47 -4.01 2.64
CA ALA A 113 7.81 -4.05 1.23
C ALA A 113 8.46 -5.40 0.84
N VAL A 114 9.41 -5.87 1.63
CA VAL A 114 10.03 -7.20 1.43
C VAL A 114 8.99 -8.33 1.54
N ALA A 115 8.03 -8.22 2.45
CA ALA A 115 6.96 -9.21 2.57
C ALA A 115 6.02 -9.23 1.36
N LEU A 116 5.70 -8.06 0.79
CA LEU A 116 4.91 -7.94 -0.44
C LEU A 116 5.65 -8.50 -1.65
N GLU A 117 6.94 -8.19 -1.78
CA GLU A 117 7.81 -8.75 -2.82
C GLU A 117 7.87 -10.29 -2.72
N GLY A 118 7.89 -10.82 -1.51
CA GLY A 118 7.80 -12.26 -1.24
C GLY A 118 6.49 -12.92 -1.67
N LEU A 119 5.42 -12.15 -1.83
CA LEU A 119 4.15 -12.60 -2.40
C LEU A 119 4.08 -12.41 -3.93
N GLY A 120 5.15 -11.91 -4.56
CA GLY A 120 5.20 -11.66 -5.99
C GLY A 120 4.71 -10.28 -6.41
N LEU A 121 4.42 -9.38 -5.46
CA LEU A 121 4.11 -7.99 -5.77
C LEU A 121 5.39 -7.20 -6.03
N SER A 122 5.35 -6.30 -6.99
CA SER A 122 6.49 -5.48 -7.38
C SER A 122 6.40 -4.07 -6.86
N ARG A 123 7.54 -3.54 -6.38
CA ARG A 123 7.66 -2.14 -5.99
C ARG A 123 7.58 -1.25 -7.23
N PHE A 124 6.91 -0.12 -7.10
CA PHE A 124 6.80 0.86 -8.16
C PHE A 124 8.17 1.33 -8.64
N ALA A 125 8.40 1.20 -9.93
CA ALA A 125 9.56 1.71 -10.62
C ALA A 125 9.11 2.53 -11.82
N PRO A 126 9.51 3.80 -11.95
CA PRO A 126 9.24 4.56 -13.15
C PRO A 126 10.00 3.93 -14.31
N GLY A 127 9.27 3.40 -15.31
CA GLY A 127 9.84 2.91 -16.56
C GLY A 127 10.40 4.05 -17.38
N GLY A 128 11.33 3.76 -18.30
CA GLY A 128 11.85 4.74 -19.25
C GLY A 128 10.71 5.32 -20.10
N ALA A 129 10.79 6.60 -20.38
CA ALA A 129 9.77 7.37 -21.12
C ALA A 129 9.45 6.80 -22.52
N GLU A 130 10.34 6.01 -23.09
CA GLU A 130 10.19 5.42 -24.42
C GLU A 130 9.03 4.40 -24.51
N HIS A 131 8.61 3.80 -23.39
CA HIS A 131 7.57 2.79 -23.39
C HIS A 131 6.33 3.21 -22.59
N GLY A 132 6.28 4.43 -22.05
CA GLY A 132 5.12 4.94 -21.32
C GLY A 132 4.70 4.12 -20.10
N GLY A 133 5.54 3.20 -19.66
CA GLY A 133 5.20 2.21 -18.65
C GLY A 133 5.77 2.56 -17.28
N TYR A 134 4.89 2.90 -16.35
CA TYR A 134 5.19 2.69 -14.95
C TYR A 134 4.83 1.25 -14.61
N SER A 135 5.75 0.52 -13.99
CA SER A 135 5.51 -0.83 -13.49
C SER A 135 5.50 -0.82 -11.97
N GLY A 136 4.68 -1.66 -11.39
CA GLY A 136 4.65 -1.88 -9.96
C GLY A 136 3.25 -2.02 -9.41
N ASP A 137 3.14 -2.72 -8.30
CA ASP A 137 1.89 -3.00 -7.62
C ASP A 137 1.71 -2.12 -6.40
N PHE A 138 2.82 -1.73 -5.76
CA PHE A 138 2.80 -0.90 -4.56
C PHE A 138 3.89 0.19 -4.58
N VAL A 139 3.66 1.24 -3.80
CA VAL A 139 4.60 2.36 -3.64
C VAL A 139 4.88 2.61 -2.15
N VAL A 140 6.13 3.00 -1.86
CA VAL A 140 6.51 3.47 -0.53
C VAL A 140 6.64 4.99 -0.55
N LEU A 141 5.74 5.68 0.15
CA LEU A 141 5.78 7.14 0.31
C LEU A 141 6.66 7.50 1.52
N ALA A 142 7.94 7.73 1.26
CA ALA A 142 8.89 8.19 2.27
C ALA A 142 9.22 9.66 2.10
N ALA A 143 9.32 10.40 3.21
CA ALA A 143 9.67 11.83 3.20
C ALA A 143 11.08 12.11 2.64
N GLY A 144 11.99 11.12 2.71
CA GLY A 144 13.36 11.22 2.20
C GLY A 144 13.51 11.04 0.68
N LEU A 145 12.43 10.74 -0.04
CA LEU A 145 12.50 10.62 -1.50
C LEU A 145 12.72 11.98 -2.16
N PRO A 146 13.50 12.05 -3.25
CA PRO A 146 13.60 13.25 -4.07
C PRO A 146 12.20 13.76 -4.47
N PRO A 147 11.98 15.08 -4.56
CA PRO A 147 10.65 15.62 -4.86
C PRO A 147 9.99 15.05 -6.12
N ALA A 148 10.77 14.82 -7.17
CA ALA A 148 10.28 14.24 -8.41
C ALA A 148 9.81 12.79 -8.24
N GLU A 149 10.54 11.98 -7.51
CA GLU A 149 10.17 10.58 -7.24
C GLU A 149 8.93 10.51 -6.34
N ARG A 150 8.88 11.35 -5.31
CA ARG A 150 7.71 11.45 -4.44
C ARG A 150 6.46 11.87 -5.21
N TYR A 151 6.60 12.80 -6.17
CA TYR A 151 5.49 13.23 -7.02
C TYR A 151 5.04 12.12 -7.98
N ARG A 152 5.99 11.37 -8.59
CA ARG A 152 5.64 10.18 -9.40
C ARG A 152 4.88 9.14 -8.58
N ALA A 153 5.38 8.83 -7.39
CA ALA A 153 4.74 7.88 -6.50
C ALA A 153 3.31 8.30 -6.11
N TYR A 154 3.14 9.59 -5.80
CA TYR A 154 1.83 10.17 -5.51
C TYR A 154 0.87 10.06 -6.70
N LEU A 155 1.33 10.42 -7.90
CA LEU A 155 0.51 10.32 -9.11
C LEU A 155 0.19 8.87 -9.48
N ALA A 156 1.12 7.94 -9.28
CA ALA A 156 0.87 6.52 -9.51
C ALA A 156 -0.27 5.99 -8.61
N ALA A 157 -0.35 6.46 -7.38
CA ALA A 157 -1.46 6.17 -6.48
C ALA A 157 -2.76 6.86 -6.95
N ALA A 158 -2.70 8.17 -7.24
CA ALA A 158 -3.85 8.98 -7.64
C ALA A 158 -4.52 8.50 -8.94
N THR A 159 -3.75 7.95 -9.86
CA THR A 159 -4.25 7.42 -11.14
C THR A 159 -4.54 5.93 -11.10
N GLY A 160 -4.39 5.33 -9.91
CA GLY A 160 -4.63 3.90 -9.71
C GLY A 160 -3.64 2.99 -10.45
N GLN A 161 -2.46 3.42 -10.82
CA GLN A 161 -1.43 2.57 -11.43
C GLN A 161 -0.86 1.58 -10.41
N VAL A 162 -0.78 1.97 -9.15
CA VAL A 162 -0.45 1.09 -8.03
C VAL A 162 -1.70 0.81 -7.21
N GLY A 163 -1.81 -0.39 -6.67
CA GLY A 163 -2.93 -0.78 -5.82
C GLY A 163 -2.67 -0.58 -4.32
N CYS A 164 -1.41 -0.43 -3.91
CA CYS A 164 -1.06 -0.28 -2.51
C CYS A 164 -0.11 0.89 -2.27
N VAL A 165 -0.40 1.64 -1.21
CA VAL A 165 0.44 2.74 -0.72
C VAL A 165 0.89 2.42 0.70
N ILE A 166 2.20 2.36 0.89
CA ILE A 166 2.85 2.16 2.19
C ILE A 166 3.54 3.47 2.57
N GLY A 167 3.45 3.89 3.81
CA GLY A 167 4.19 5.05 4.24
C GLY A 167 4.02 5.39 5.71
N LEU A 168 4.62 6.50 6.10
CA LEU A 168 4.47 7.05 7.43
C LEU A 168 3.13 7.82 7.53
N ARG A 169 2.96 8.62 8.56
CA ARG A 169 1.73 9.39 8.82
C ARG A 169 1.15 10.11 7.58
N ALA A 170 1.98 10.60 6.66
CA ALA A 170 1.53 11.25 5.44
C ALA A 170 0.76 10.30 4.48
N ALA A 171 0.98 8.99 4.57
CA ALA A 171 0.25 8.01 3.77
C ALA A 171 -1.26 7.96 4.10
N MET A 172 -1.68 8.45 5.26
CA MET A 172 -3.10 8.60 5.59
C MET A 172 -3.89 9.42 4.56
N TYR A 173 -3.19 10.28 3.82
CA TYR A 173 -3.76 11.16 2.79
C TYR A 173 -3.46 10.67 1.38
N ALA A 174 -3.13 9.39 1.23
CA ALA A 174 -2.89 8.81 -0.09
C ALA A 174 -4.14 8.96 -0.98
N PRO A 175 -3.98 9.42 -2.21
CA PRO A 175 -5.10 9.70 -3.13
C PRO A 175 -5.56 8.39 -3.81
N VAL A 176 -6.15 7.50 -3.05
CA VAL A 176 -6.72 6.25 -3.59
C VAL A 176 -8.21 6.44 -3.88
N GLU A 177 -8.69 5.82 -4.95
CA GLU A 177 -10.10 5.83 -5.31
C GLU A 177 -10.79 4.52 -4.94
N GLY A 178 -12.09 4.62 -4.63
CA GLY A 178 -12.96 3.48 -4.37
C GLY A 178 -12.76 2.81 -3.00
N PRO A 179 -13.29 1.59 -2.84
CA PRO A 179 -13.14 0.83 -1.61
C PRO A 179 -11.66 0.52 -1.34
N ALA A 180 -11.23 0.68 -0.12
CA ALA A 180 -9.84 0.45 0.26
C ALA A 180 -9.72 -0.29 1.59
N LEU A 181 -8.69 -1.11 1.69
CA LEU A 181 -8.16 -1.58 2.96
C LEU A 181 -7.32 -0.44 3.56
N PHE A 182 -7.70 0.03 4.73
CA PHE A 182 -6.89 0.97 5.49
C PHE A 182 -6.30 0.26 6.71
N MET A 183 -4.99 0.24 6.82
CA MET A 183 -4.28 -0.42 7.91
C MET A 183 -3.38 0.56 8.63
N MET A 184 -3.44 0.55 9.95
CA MET A 184 -2.52 1.24 10.82
C MET A 184 -1.79 0.22 11.68
N VAL A 185 -0.48 0.24 11.66
CA VAL A 185 0.36 -0.68 12.44
C VAL A 185 0.98 0.09 13.60
N ASP A 186 0.90 -0.50 14.81
CA ASP A 186 1.45 0.11 16.02
C ASP A 186 0.88 1.51 16.27
N ASP A 187 -0.44 1.60 16.41
CA ASP A 187 -1.16 2.85 16.62
C ASP A 187 -0.72 3.58 17.89
N ALA A 188 -0.25 2.86 18.90
CA ALA A 188 0.30 3.44 20.13
C ALA A 188 1.50 4.36 19.86
N ALA A 189 2.29 4.11 18.83
CA ALA A 189 3.39 4.97 18.43
C ALA A 189 2.91 6.37 17.99
N TYR A 190 1.65 6.52 17.60
CA TYR A 190 1.05 7.80 17.20
C TYR A 190 0.38 8.52 18.35
N GLN A 191 0.01 7.82 19.41
CA GLN A 191 -0.66 8.38 20.59
C GLN A 191 0.32 9.18 21.48
N GLN A 192 1.61 8.88 21.41
CA GLN A 192 2.65 9.61 22.14
C GLN A 192 3.02 10.97 21.53
N ALA A 193 2.42 11.35 20.43
CA ALA A 193 2.59 12.66 19.84
C ALA A 193 1.70 13.68 20.59
N ASP A 194 1.96 13.87 21.86
CA ASP A 194 1.38 14.90 22.71
C ASP A 194 1.53 16.26 22.08
N GLY A 195 0.55 16.79 21.38
CA GLY A 195 0.38 18.21 21.06
C GLY A 195 1.61 19.04 20.65
N MET A 196 2.80 18.59 20.94
CA MET A 196 4.06 19.11 20.47
C MET A 196 4.43 18.42 19.17
N MET A 197 3.81 18.88 18.11
CA MET A 197 4.27 18.57 16.77
C MET A 197 5.64 19.22 16.58
N PRO A 198 6.72 18.47 16.41
CA PRO A 198 7.91 19.02 15.82
C PRO A 198 7.57 19.34 14.38
N TYR A 199 7.66 20.58 14.02
CA TYR A 199 7.40 21.12 12.70
C TYR A 199 8.55 20.87 11.76
#